data_6e0c5ab673e2f92c85c19699abb27690
#
_entry.id   6e0c5ab673e2f92c85c19699abb27690
#
_cell.length_a   1.000
_cell.length_b   1.000
_cell.length_c   1.000
_cell.angle_alpha   90.00
_cell.angle_beta   90.00
_cell.angle_gamma   90.00
#
_symmetry.space_group_name_H-M   'P 1'
#
loop_
_entity.id
_entity.type
_entity.pdbx_description
1 polymer ?
#
loop_
_entity_poly.entity_id
_entity_poly.type
_entity_poly.pdbx_seq_one_letter_code
_entity_poly.pdbx_strand_id
1 'polypeptide(L)'
;MASLNVYNLPLDKRLTKHLLRRACFQYSKAQLDAMTGKTPAEILTQLNVSKSYAWNWPNDPVTNGSGANPSCANKQDGYWLNDTNWQNNSYTCRQGPKRAMVAGWWWYNVIKQNTLIDKLTWFLFTTFTTAKDDGAGKAGHFFDYINLLQFYSDKSVKDLARKITFDNAMLYYLDNGDNNKNSPNENYAREFLELFTIGK
;
A
#
# COMPACT_ATOMS: atom_id res chain seq x y z
N MET A 1 25.21 -24.01 13.68
CA MET A 1 24.27 -22.98 13.26
C MET A 1 23.84 -22.21 14.49
N ALA A 2 24.03 -20.90 14.53
CA ALA A 2 23.54 -20.09 15.64
C ALA A 2 22.00 -20.21 15.68
N SER A 3 21.45 -20.60 16.82
CA SER A 3 20.00 -20.63 17.04
C SER A 3 19.50 -19.18 17.05
N LEU A 4 18.57 -18.83 16.16
CA LEU A 4 17.85 -17.57 16.19
C LEU A 4 16.79 -17.62 17.31
N ASN A 5 17.24 -17.59 18.55
CA ASN A 5 16.32 -17.50 19.67
C ASN A 5 15.64 -16.13 19.67
N VAL A 6 14.31 -16.16 19.83
CA VAL A 6 13.52 -14.91 19.95
C VAL A 6 13.97 -14.18 21.23
N TYR A 7 14.32 -12.92 21.08
CA TYR A 7 14.68 -12.08 22.23
C TYR A 7 13.40 -11.71 23.02
N ASN A 8 13.32 -12.15 24.27
CA ASN A 8 12.12 -12.02 25.09
C ASN A 8 12.30 -11.11 26.33
N LEU A 9 13.48 -10.50 26.48
CA LEU A 9 13.73 -9.62 27.62
C LEU A 9 13.21 -8.20 27.37
N PRO A 10 12.88 -7.44 28.45
CA PRO A 10 12.53 -6.03 28.33
C PRO A 10 13.65 -5.23 27.63
N LEU A 11 13.25 -4.35 26.73
CA LEU A 11 14.19 -3.54 25.96
C LEU A 11 14.61 -2.30 26.73
N ASP A 12 15.91 -2.01 26.76
CA ASP A 12 16.41 -0.70 27.15
C ASP A 12 16.03 0.37 26.10
N LYS A 13 16.29 1.63 26.41
CA LYS A 13 15.96 2.76 25.51
C LYS A 13 16.63 2.65 24.14
N ARG A 14 17.86 2.13 24.06
CA ARG A 14 18.61 1.96 22.82
C ARG A 14 17.98 0.88 21.94
N LEU A 15 17.65 -0.26 22.51
CA LEU A 15 17.03 -1.37 21.79
C LEU A 15 15.57 -1.03 21.40
N THR A 16 14.81 -0.35 22.26
CA THR A 16 13.47 0.16 21.93
C THR A 16 13.53 1.11 20.75
N LYS A 17 14.48 2.05 20.75
CA LYS A 17 14.70 2.97 19.62
C LYS A 17 15.04 2.22 18.34
N HIS A 18 15.88 1.17 18.43
CA HIS A 18 16.20 0.33 17.27
C HIS A 18 14.95 -0.36 16.72
N LEU A 19 14.15 -1.00 17.57
CA LEU A 19 12.92 -1.68 17.18
C LEU A 19 11.92 -0.70 16.51
N LEU A 20 11.67 0.46 17.12
CA LEU A 20 10.75 1.46 16.57
C LEU A 20 11.19 1.96 15.18
N ARG A 21 12.49 2.18 14.97
CA ARG A 21 13.02 2.55 13.65
C ARG A 21 12.81 1.48 12.57
N ARG A 22 12.78 0.22 12.96
CA ARG A 22 12.52 -0.89 12.03
C ARG A 22 11.03 -1.11 11.80
N ALA A 23 10.21 -0.96 12.84
CA ALA A 23 8.78 -1.25 12.81
C ALA A 23 7.89 -0.08 12.37
N CYS A 24 8.38 1.17 12.42
CA CYS A 24 7.62 2.38 12.09
C CYS A 24 8.40 3.30 11.15
N PHE A 25 7.70 4.22 10.49
CA PHE A 25 8.34 5.30 9.72
C PHE A 25 8.85 6.42 10.62
N GLN A 26 8.14 6.68 11.71
CA GLN A 26 8.50 7.69 12.71
C GLN A 26 8.07 7.24 14.11
N TYR A 27 8.51 7.91 15.14
CA TYR A 27 8.03 7.77 16.51
C TYR A 27 8.29 9.05 17.30
N SER A 28 7.42 9.36 18.25
CA SER A 28 7.60 10.48 19.17
C SER A 28 8.48 10.08 20.37
N LYS A 29 9.02 11.10 21.06
CA LYS A 29 9.72 10.87 22.33
C LYS A 29 8.81 10.19 23.37
N ALA A 30 7.56 10.64 23.46
CA ALA A 30 6.57 10.05 24.37
C ALA A 30 6.33 8.55 24.07
N GLN A 31 6.23 8.19 22.78
CA GLN A 31 6.09 6.79 22.36
C GLN A 31 7.35 5.97 22.71
N LEU A 32 8.54 6.50 22.49
CA LEU A 32 9.79 5.83 22.89
C LEU A 32 9.84 5.58 24.40
N ASP A 33 9.53 6.62 25.19
CA ASP A 33 9.59 6.53 26.65
C ASP A 33 8.50 5.56 27.19
N ALA A 34 7.31 5.53 26.61
CA ALA A 34 6.21 4.61 26.97
C ALA A 34 6.49 3.14 26.60
N MET A 35 7.33 2.90 25.61
CA MET A 35 7.68 1.53 25.16
C MET A 35 8.97 1.01 25.76
N THR A 36 9.80 1.86 26.33
CA THR A 36 11.03 1.45 27.03
C THR A 36 10.68 0.57 28.24
N GLY A 37 11.40 -0.54 28.39
CA GLY A 37 11.14 -1.52 29.45
C GLY A 37 10.10 -2.59 29.09
N LYS A 38 9.50 -2.55 27.91
CA LYS A 38 8.62 -3.60 27.41
C LYS A 38 9.41 -4.62 26.57
N THR A 39 8.86 -5.81 26.45
CA THR A 39 9.41 -6.86 25.56
C THR A 39 9.11 -6.52 24.08
N PRO A 40 9.87 -7.07 23.12
CA PRO A 40 9.58 -6.90 21.69
C PRO A 40 8.16 -7.29 21.32
N ALA A 41 7.65 -8.40 21.87
CA ALA A 41 6.30 -8.89 21.58
C ALA A 41 5.22 -7.89 22.02
N GLU A 42 5.35 -7.32 23.22
CA GLU A 42 4.41 -6.30 23.71
C GLU A 42 4.43 -5.03 22.84
N ILE A 43 5.63 -4.59 22.42
CA ILE A 43 5.75 -3.42 21.53
C ILE A 43 5.14 -3.70 20.17
N LEU A 44 5.43 -4.85 19.55
CA LEU A 44 4.88 -5.20 18.25
C LEU A 44 3.36 -5.35 18.30
N THR A 45 2.80 -5.94 19.36
CA THR A 45 1.35 -6.01 19.56
C THR A 45 0.71 -4.62 19.63
N GLN A 46 1.35 -3.66 20.30
CA GLN A 46 0.84 -2.29 20.38
C GLN A 46 0.95 -1.53 19.04
N LEU A 47 1.92 -1.88 18.20
CA LEU A 47 2.10 -1.29 16.88
C LEU A 47 1.24 -1.96 15.79
N ASN A 48 0.79 -3.18 16.03
CA ASN A 48 -0.04 -3.94 15.10
C ASN A 48 -1.53 -3.57 15.25
N VAL A 49 -1.86 -2.35 14.87
CA VAL A 49 -3.22 -1.82 14.95
C VAL A 49 -3.92 -2.03 13.61
N SER A 50 -5.11 -2.63 13.65
CA SER A 50 -5.96 -2.80 12.46
C SER A 50 -6.25 -1.47 11.80
N LYS A 51 -6.21 -1.47 10.47
CA LYS A 51 -6.46 -0.30 9.62
C LYS A 51 -7.86 -0.35 9.03
N SER A 52 -8.44 0.84 8.81
CA SER A 52 -9.58 0.98 7.94
C SER A 52 -9.14 0.95 6.49
N TYR A 53 -9.84 0.20 5.67
CA TYR A 53 -9.62 0.11 4.22
C TYR A 53 -10.54 1.04 3.44
N ALA A 54 -11.36 1.82 4.13
CA ALA A 54 -12.25 2.79 3.52
C ALA A 54 -11.50 4.08 3.16
N TRP A 55 -11.90 4.71 2.07
CA TRP A 55 -11.49 6.05 1.73
C TRP A 55 -11.97 7.03 2.80
N ASN A 56 -11.04 7.70 3.47
CA ASN A 56 -11.32 8.64 4.55
C ASN A 56 -10.76 10.05 4.29
N TRP A 57 -10.36 10.32 3.07
CA TRP A 57 -9.92 11.65 2.67
C TRP A 57 -11.12 12.55 2.44
N PRO A 58 -11.10 13.79 2.89
CA PRO A 58 -12.11 14.75 2.48
C PRO A 58 -12.07 14.94 0.96
N ASN A 59 -13.17 15.38 0.38
CA ASN A 59 -13.37 15.54 -1.06
C ASN A 59 -12.11 15.98 -1.80
N ASP A 60 -11.96 15.48 -3.02
CA ASP A 60 -10.86 15.86 -3.90
C ASP A 60 -10.66 17.39 -3.88
N PRO A 61 -9.54 17.89 -3.34
CA PRO A 61 -9.29 19.34 -3.27
C PRO A 61 -9.15 19.98 -4.65
N VAL A 62 -8.87 19.20 -5.69
CA VAL A 62 -8.75 19.67 -7.06
C VAL A 62 -10.13 19.89 -7.68
N THR A 63 -11.17 19.23 -7.20
CA THR A 63 -12.53 19.36 -7.72
C THR A 63 -13.31 20.53 -7.14
N ASN A 64 -12.83 21.13 -6.05
CA ASN A 64 -13.46 22.27 -5.38
C ASN A 64 -12.96 23.65 -5.84
N GLY A 65 -12.01 23.69 -6.80
CA GLY A 65 -11.47 24.93 -7.35
C GLY A 65 -12.32 25.53 -8.47
N SER A 66 -12.21 26.86 -8.66
CA SER A 66 -12.76 27.55 -9.83
C SER A 66 -12.08 27.01 -11.09
N GLY A 67 -12.81 26.24 -11.89
CA GLY A 67 -12.30 25.55 -13.08
C GLY A 67 -12.41 24.02 -13.00
N ALA A 68 -12.90 23.47 -11.90
CA ALA A 68 -13.22 22.06 -11.81
C ALA A 68 -14.30 21.68 -12.85
N ASN A 69 -14.07 20.61 -13.59
CA ASN A 69 -15.06 20.10 -14.53
C ASN A 69 -16.23 19.46 -13.76
N PRO A 70 -17.46 19.96 -13.88
CA PRO A 70 -18.61 19.43 -13.14
C PRO A 70 -18.88 17.94 -13.38
N SER A 71 -18.49 17.41 -14.54
CA SER A 71 -18.63 15.98 -14.86
C SER A 71 -17.64 15.08 -14.14
N CYS A 72 -16.56 15.65 -13.59
CA CYS A 72 -15.56 14.94 -12.79
C CYS A 72 -15.64 15.29 -11.32
N ALA A 73 -16.31 16.39 -11.03
CA ALA A 73 -16.48 16.93 -9.69
C ALA A 73 -17.60 16.21 -8.93
N ASN A 74 -17.61 16.39 -7.63
CA ASN A 74 -18.72 16.05 -6.72
C ASN A 74 -18.97 14.56 -6.47
N LYS A 75 -17.99 13.72 -6.63
CA LYS A 75 -18.09 12.37 -6.08
C LYS A 75 -17.46 12.35 -4.70
N GLN A 76 -18.30 12.50 -3.70
CA GLN A 76 -17.94 12.35 -2.28
C GLN A 76 -17.55 10.89 -1.98
N ASP A 77 -16.87 10.66 -0.90
CA ASP A 77 -16.60 9.34 -0.33
C ASP A 77 -15.81 8.36 -1.23
N GLY A 78 -14.96 8.88 -2.12
CA GLY A 78 -14.12 8.04 -2.97
C GLY A 78 -14.81 7.52 -4.24
N TYR A 79 -16.04 7.89 -4.51
CA TYR A 79 -16.76 7.53 -5.76
C TYR A 79 -15.98 7.89 -7.02
N TRP A 80 -15.21 8.96 -6.99
CA TRP A 80 -14.33 9.37 -8.09
C TRP A 80 -13.24 8.34 -8.41
N LEU A 81 -12.88 7.45 -7.49
CA LEU A 81 -11.94 6.34 -7.73
C LEU A 81 -12.50 5.35 -8.76
N ASN A 82 -13.80 5.15 -8.76
CA ASN A 82 -14.49 4.20 -9.63
C ASN A 82 -15.00 4.85 -10.93
N ASP A 83 -14.70 6.13 -11.16
CA ASP A 83 -15.10 6.83 -12.36
C ASP A 83 -14.39 6.23 -13.59
N THR A 84 -15.18 5.65 -14.50
CA THR A 84 -14.68 5.03 -15.72
C THR A 84 -14.37 6.04 -16.82
N ASN A 85 -14.71 7.32 -16.63
CA ASN A 85 -14.56 8.35 -17.65
C ASN A 85 -13.10 8.87 -17.75
N TRP A 86 -12.18 7.95 -17.90
CA TRP A 86 -10.74 8.22 -18.02
C TRP A 86 -10.34 8.87 -19.34
N GLN A 87 -11.22 8.81 -20.36
CA GLN A 87 -11.00 9.41 -21.67
C GLN A 87 -11.29 10.92 -21.72
N ASN A 88 -11.86 11.46 -20.64
CA ASN A 88 -12.11 12.91 -20.59
C ASN A 88 -10.76 13.65 -20.48
N ASN A 89 -10.51 14.55 -21.44
CA ASN A 89 -9.27 15.34 -21.54
C ASN A 89 -9.10 16.38 -20.43
N SER A 90 -10.06 16.54 -19.53
CA SER A 90 -9.92 17.40 -18.36
C SER A 90 -8.86 16.86 -17.40
N TYR A 91 -7.96 17.71 -16.97
CA TYR A 91 -6.89 17.36 -16.01
C TYR A 91 -7.44 16.70 -14.74
N THR A 92 -8.56 17.20 -14.24
CA THR A 92 -9.20 16.69 -13.01
C THR A 92 -9.79 15.29 -13.16
N CYS A 93 -10.14 14.86 -14.39
CA CYS A 93 -10.65 13.52 -14.68
C CYS A 93 -9.56 12.51 -15.01
N ARG A 94 -8.34 12.93 -15.24
CA ARG A 94 -7.24 12.05 -15.62
C ARG A 94 -6.87 11.08 -14.50
N GLN A 95 -6.58 9.86 -14.86
CA GLN A 95 -6.24 8.82 -13.88
C GLN A 95 -4.90 9.10 -13.17
N GLY A 96 -3.94 9.74 -13.81
CA GLY A 96 -2.67 10.12 -13.22
C GLY A 96 -2.81 10.98 -11.94
N PRO A 97 -3.47 12.16 -12.00
CA PRO A 97 -3.77 12.96 -10.82
C PRO A 97 -4.55 12.20 -9.74
N LYS A 98 -5.54 11.38 -10.14
CA LYS A 98 -6.30 10.54 -9.20
C LYS A 98 -5.41 9.52 -8.48
N ARG A 99 -4.49 8.85 -9.19
CA ARG A 99 -3.51 7.94 -8.57
C ARG A 99 -2.57 8.68 -7.63
N ALA A 100 -2.14 9.89 -7.98
CA ALA A 100 -1.33 10.72 -7.09
C ALA A 100 -2.07 11.07 -5.79
N MET A 101 -3.39 11.29 -5.86
CA MET A 101 -4.23 11.50 -4.68
C MET A 101 -4.32 10.24 -3.81
N VAL A 102 -4.46 9.06 -4.42
CA VAL A 102 -4.42 7.79 -3.67
C VAL A 102 -3.09 7.62 -2.95
N ALA A 103 -1.97 7.90 -3.61
CA ALA A 103 -0.66 7.87 -2.99
C ALA A 103 -0.55 8.89 -1.82
N GLY A 104 -1.03 10.11 -2.03
CA GLY A 104 -1.07 11.16 -0.99
C GLY A 104 -1.94 10.74 0.20
N TRP A 105 -3.12 10.18 -0.05
CA TRP A 105 -4.01 9.63 0.97
C TRP A 105 -3.32 8.54 1.81
N TRP A 106 -2.64 7.61 1.16
CA TRP A 106 -1.93 6.55 1.87
C TRP A 106 -0.82 7.13 2.76
N TRP A 107 0.02 8.01 2.23
CA TRP A 107 1.08 8.66 3.01
C TRP A 107 0.53 9.50 4.16
N TYR A 108 -0.58 10.20 3.96
CA TYR A 108 -1.23 10.95 5.03
C TYR A 108 -1.65 10.03 6.18
N ASN A 109 -2.26 8.88 5.88
CA ASN A 109 -2.64 7.90 6.90
C ASN A 109 -1.42 7.28 7.58
N VAL A 110 -0.35 6.98 6.83
CA VAL A 110 0.93 6.50 7.38
C VAL A 110 1.50 7.49 8.40
N ILE A 111 1.54 8.78 8.05
CA ILE A 111 2.06 9.83 8.95
C ILE A 111 1.19 9.96 10.19
N LYS A 112 -0.13 9.90 10.03
CA LYS A 112 -1.08 10.09 11.13
C LYS A 112 -1.11 8.91 12.12
N GLN A 113 -1.10 7.70 11.63
CA GLN A 113 -1.32 6.49 12.44
C GLN A 113 -0.03 5.76 12.79
N ASN A 114 0.93 5.72 11.86
CA ASN A 114 2.29 5.23 12.04
C ASN A 114 2.36 3.85 12.73
N THR A 115 1.77 2.86 12.09
CA THR A 115 1.67 1.49 12.61
C THR A 115 2.69 0.55 11.96
N LEU A 116 2.87 -0.63 12.55
CA LEU A 116 3.63 -1.73 11.95
C LEU A 116 3.06 -2.15 10.59
N ILE A 117 1.73 -2.15 10.47
CA ILE A 117 1.02 -2.45 9.22
C ILE A 117 1.48 -1.55 8.07
N ASP A 118 1.65 -0.24 8.32
CA ASP A 118 2.16 0.69 7.30
C ASP A 118 3.55 0.33 6.81
N LYS A 119 4.43 -0.05 7.75
CA LYS A 119 5.81 -0.43 7.41
C LYS A 119 5.87 -1.73 6.61
N LEU A 120 5.04 -2.70 6.98
CA LEU A 120 4.91 -3.97 6.26
C LEU A 120 4.26 -3.76 4.89
N THR A 121 3.22 -2.92 4.81
CA THR A 121 2.59 -2.56 3.53
C THR A 121 3.60 -1.94 2.57
N TRP A 122 4.42 -1.02 3.05
CA TRP A 122 5.49 -0.43 2.24
C TRP A 122 6.51 -1.46 1.78
N PHE A 123 6.93 -2.36 2.67
CA PHE A 123 7.83 -3.45 2.32
C PHE A 123 7.23 -4.32 1.21
N LEU A 124 5.97 -4.72 1.35
CA LEU A 124 5.27 -5.49 0.33
C LEU A 124 5.12 -4.71 -0.99
N PHE A 125 4.83 -3.41 -0.92
CA PHE A 125 4.73 -2.57 -2.09
C PHE A 125 6.06 -2.44 -2.86
N THR A 126 7.18 -2.41 -2.15
CA THR A 126 8.51 -2.40 -2.79
C THR A 126 8.96 -3.77 -3.29
N THR A 127 8.35 -4.84 -2.81
CA THR A 127 8.60 -6.22 -3.27
C THR A 127 7.71 -6.58 -4.46
N PHE A 128 6.40 -6.40 -4.31
CA PHE A 128 5.40 -6.60 -5.36
C PHE A 128 5.07 -5.25 -5.98
N THR A 129 6.04 -4.67 -6.67
CA THR A 129 5.92 -3.30 -7.15
C THR A 129 4.95 -3.18 -8.33
N THR A 130 4.24 -2.06 -8.40
CA THR A 130 3.53 -1.57 -9.59
C THR A 130 3.80 -0.08 -9.74
N ALA A 131 3.82 0.42 -10.97
CA ALA A 131 4.07 1.84 -11.21
C ALA A 131 2.81 2.68 -10.92
N LYS A 132 2.98 3.74 -10.13
CA LYS A 132 1.89 4.68 -9.83
C LYS A 132 1.37 5.37 -11.10
N ASP A 133 2.23 5.70 -12.05
CA ASP A 133 1.83 6.52 -13.18
C ASP A 133 1.02 5.70 -14.19
N ASP A 134 1.59 5.03 -15.13
CA ASP A 134 0.78 4.30 -16.12
C ASP A 134 0.58 2.81 -15.78
N GLY A 135 1.43 2.26 -14.90
CA GLY A 135 1.43 0.84 -14.63
C GLY A 135 0.26 0.30 -13.80
N ALA A 136 -0.36 1.11 -12.94
CA ALA A 136 -1.48 0.65 -12.12
C ALA A 136 -2.86 0.80 -12.80
N GLY A 137 -2.93 1.30 -14.02
CA GLY A 137 -4.18 1.55 -14.71
C GLY A 137 -5.04 2.62 -14.04
N LYS A 138 -6.27 2.27 -13.64
CA LYS A 138 -7.21 3.19 -12.99
C LYS A 138 -6.81 3.47 -11.54
N ALA A 139 -7.19 4.66 -11.04
CA ALA A 139 -6.94 5.05 -9.65
C ALA A 139 -7.59 4.09 -8.64
N GLY A 140 -8.78 3.56 -8.96
CA GLY A 140 -9.44 2.52 -8.16
C GLY A 140 -8.61 1.26 -8.05
N HIS A 141 -8.00 0.78 -9.14
CA HIS A 141 -7.10 -0.38 -9.10
C HIS A 141 -5.90 -0.13 -8.19
N PHE A 142 -5.31 1.06 -8.25
CA PHE A 142 -4.20 1.42 -7.37
C PHE A 142 -4.60 1.51 -5.90
N PHE A 143 -5.79 2.05 -5.61
CA PHE A 143 -6.35 2.08 -4.27
C PHE A 143 -6.59 0.66 -3.72
N ASP A 144 -7.24 -0.21 -4.50
CA ASP A 144 -7.52 -1.59 -4.12
C ASP A 144 -6.23 -2.38 -3.93
N TYR A 145 -5.21 -2.13 -4.76
CA TYR A 145 -3.91 -2.75 -4.64
C TYR A 145 -3.20 -2.40 -3.31
N ILE A 146 -3.19 -1.12 -2.94
CA ILE A 146 -2.64 -0.70 -1.63
C ILE A 146 -3.40 -1.37 -0.49
N ASN A 147 -4.73 -1.43 -0.56
CA ASN A 147 -5.56 -2.09 0.44
C ASN A 147 -5.32 -3.62 0.49
N LEU A 148 -5.09 -4.26 -0.64
CA LEU A 148 -4.72 -5.67 -0.70
C LEU A 148 -3.41 -5.94 0.04
N LEU A 149 -2.36 -5.16 -0.23
CA LEU A 149 -1.08 -5.27 0.46
C LEU A 149 -1.21 -4.99 1.95
N GLN A 150 -2.01 -3.99 2.31
CA GLN A 150 -2.28 -3.62 3.70
C GLN A 150 -3.01 -4.75 4.45
N PHE A 151 -4.00 -5.37 3.81
CA PHE A 151 -4.74 -6.50 4.38
C PHE A 151 -3.85 -7.73 4.62
N TYR A 152 -2.90 -7.99 3.71
CA TYR A 152 -2.02 -9.16 3.81
C TYR A 152 -0.69 -8.88 4.50
N SER A 153 -0.45 -7.67 4.98
CA SER A 153 0.83 -7.25 5.56
C SER A 153 1.30 -8.09 6.74
N ASP A 154 0.37 -8.63 7.53
CA ASP A 154 0.62 -9.51 8.68
C ASP A 154 0.06 -10.93 8.49
N LYS A 155 -0.23 -11.31 7.25
CA LYS A 155 -0.84 -12.61 6.92
C LYS A 155 0.05 -13.46 6.02
N SER A 156 -0.54 -14.51 5.44
CA SER A 156 0.15 -15.46 4.59
C SER A 156 0.65 -14.82 3.29
N VAL A 157 1.97 -14.83 3.07
CA VAL A 157 2.58 -14.39 1.80
C VAL A 157 2.13 -15.27 0.63
N LYS A 158 1.89 -16.57 0.86
CA LYS A 158 1.35 -17.48 -0.17
C LYS A 158 -0.03 -17.05 -0.64
N ASP A 159 -0.89 -16.61 0.28
CA ASP A 159 -2.23 -16.16 -0.08
C ASP A 159 -2.19 -14.77 -0.73
N LEU A 160 -1.30 -13.89 -0.27
CA LEU A 160 -1.01 -12.63 -0.94
C LEU A 160 -0.57 -12.87 -2.38
N ALA A 161 0.40 -13.74 -2.63
CA ALA A 161 0.90 -14.06 -3.96
C ALA A 161 -0.22 -14.53 -4.91
N ARG A 162 -1.10 -15.41 -4.40
CA ARG A 162 -2.29 -15.84 -5.16
C ARG A 162 -3.23 -14.68 -5.48
N LYS A 163 -3.46 -13.78 -4.53
CA LYS A 163 -4.37 -12.64 -4.74
C LYS A 163 -3.78 -11.59 -5.68
N ILE A 164 -2.50 -11.32 -5.59
CA ILE A 164 -1.78 -10.40 -6.50
C ILE A 164 -1.88 -10.86 -7.94
N THR A 165 -1.84 -12.17 -8.20
CA THR A 165 -1.96 -12.74 -9.56
C THR A 165 -3.25 -12.31 -10.27
N PHE A 166 -4.32 -12.05 -9.52
CA PHE A 166 -5.63 -11.65 -10.05
C PHE A 166 -5.99 -10.20 -9.72
N ASP A 167 -5.06 -9.44 -9.16
CA ASP A 167 -5.30 -8.03 -8.85
C ASP A 167 -5.29 -7.18 -10.11
N ASN A 168 -6.25 -6.27 -10.24
CA ASN A 168 -6.43 -5.45 -11.43
C ASN A 168 -5.24 -4.55 -11.75
N ALA A 169 -4.56 -4.00 -10.74
CA ALA A 169 -3.38 -3.17 -10.97
C ALA A 169 -2.23 -4.02 -11.51
N MET A 170 -2.05 -5.24 -10.98
CA MET A 170 -1.00 -6.15 -11.43
C MET A 170 -1.31 -6.74 -12.82
N LEU A 171 -2.58 -7.10 -13.09
CA LEU A 171 -3.01 -7.54 -14.43
C LEU A 171 -2.74 -6.48 -15.49
N TYR A 172 -2.92 -5.20 -15.13
CA TYR A 172 -2.65 -4.09 -16.04
C TYR A 172 -1.14 -3.84 -16.18
N TYR A 173 -0.39 -3.84 -15.06
CA TYR A 173 1.03 -3.49 -15.03
C TYR A 173 1.92 -4.46 -15.82
N LEU A 174 1.61 -5.75 -15.78
CA LEU A 174 2.40 -6.81 -16.44
C LEU A 174 1.68 -7.42 -17.65
N ASP A 175 0.70 -6.71 -18.20
CA ASP A 175 -0.06 -7.09 -19.41
C ASP A 175 -0.70 -8.49 -19.32
N ASN A 176 -0.95 -8.99 -18.11
CA ASN A 176 -1.56 -10.30 -17.92
C ASN A 176 -3.05 -10.30 -18.29
N GLY A 177 -3.69 -9.12 -18.38
CA GLY A 177 -5.04 -8.95 -18.91
C GLY A 177 -5.18 -9.32 -20.38
N ASP A 178 -4.09 -9.26 -21.15
CA ASP A 178 -4.03 -9.61 -22.58
C ASP A 178 -3.74 -11.10 -22.82
N ASN A 179 -3.52 -11.85 -21.73
CA ASN A 179 -3.24 -13.28 -21.81
C ASN A 179 -4.45 -14.09 -22.28
N ASN A 180 -4.31 -14.81 -23.37
CA ASN A 180 -5.38 -15.64 -23.89
C ASN A 180 -4.83 -16.98 -24.48
N LYS A 181 -5.74 -17.94 -24.72
CA LYS A 181 -5.38 -19.29 -25.16
C LYS A 181 -4.53 -19.32 -26.45
N ASN A 182 -4.75 -18.37 -27.37
CA ASN A 182 -4.11 -18.36 -28.67
C ASN A 182 -2.84 -17.50 -28.69
N SER A 183 -2.69 -16.63 -27.68
CA SER A 183 -1.53 -15.74 -27.51
C SER A 183 -1.21 -15.66 -26.01
N PRO A 184 -0.56 -16.69 -25.45
CA PRO A 184 -0.17 -16.69 -24.05
C PRO A 184 0.92 -15.62 -23.82
N ASN A 185 0.73 -14.82 -22.80
CA ASN A 185 1.69 -13.81 -22.35
C ASN A 185 2.46 -14.36 -21.13
N GLU A 186 3.73 -14.58 -21.29
CA GLU A 186 4.59 -15.12 -20.23
C GLU A 186 5.12 -14.04 -19.26
N ASN A 187 4.93 -12.76 -19.58
CA ASN A 187 5.56 -11.65 -18.86
C ASN A 187 5.26 -11.70 -17.36
N TYR A 188 3.98 -11.84 -16.98
CA TYR A 188 3.62 -11.95 -15.58
C TYR A 188 4.30 -13.12 -14.87
N ALA A 189 4.28 -14.31 -15.48
CA ALA A 189 4.86 -15.52 -14.88
C ALA A 189 6.36 -15.37 -14.68
N ARG A 190 7.06 -14.80 -15.66
CA ARG A 190 8.49 -14.52 -15.58
C ARG A 190 8.80 -13.51 -14.48
N GLU A 191 8.14 -12.35 -14.49
CA GLU A 191 8.36 -11.30 -13.49
C GLU A 191 7.99 -11.78 -12.07
N PHE A 192 6.95 -12.59 -11.95
CA PHE A 192 6.57 -13.19 -10.66
C PHE A 192 7.69 -14.06 -10.10
N LEU A 193 8.33 -14.88 -10.93
CA LEU A 193 9.43 -15.74 -10.51
C LEU A 193 10.72 -14.94 -10.27
N GLU A 194 11.08 -14.06 -11.20
CA GLU A 194 12.38 -13.38 -11.18
C GLU A 194 12.42 -12.21 -10.17
N LEU A 195 11.38 -11.39 -10.12
CA LEU A 195 11.39 -10.18 -9.31
C LEU A 195 10.71 -10.35 -7.95
N PHE A 196 9.63 -11.14 -7.89
CA PHE A 196 8.78 -11.16 -6.71
C PHE A 196 9.04 -12.36 -5.78
N THR A 197 9.66 -13.45 -6.27
CA THR A 197 9.79 -14.68 -5.46
C THR A 197 11.20 -15.26 -5.42
N ILE A 198 11.68 -15.87 -6.49
CA ILE A 198 12.91 -16.69 -6.46
C ILE A 198 14.16 -15.83 -6.70
N GLY A 199 14.02 -14.74 -7.44
CA GLY A 199 15.15 -13.97 -7.95
C GLY A 199 15.82 -14.63 -9.15
N LYS A 200 16.83 -13.95 -9.71
CA LYS A 200 17.69 -14.50 -10.77
C LYS A 200 18.76 -15.36 -10.18
#